data_62f9d25cbb7257b0c0bf27653738ff76
#
_entry.id   62f9d25cbb7257b0c0bf27653738ff76
#
_cell.length_a   1.000
_cell.length_b   1.000
_cell.length_c   1.000
_cell.angle_alpha   90.00
_cell.angle_beta   90.00
_cell.angle_gamma   90.00
#
_symmetry.space_group_name_H-M   'P 1'
#
loop_
_entity.id
_entity.type
_entity.pdbx_description
1 polymer ?
#
loop_
_entity_poly.entity_id
_entity_poly.type
_entity_poly.pdbx_seq_one_letter_code
_entity_poly.pdbx_strand_id
1 'polypeptide(L)'
;MKKIVYAVAGIAAAALVGSANAGTLEDVKARGVLKCVVSEGLAGFAFPDDQGVWSGFDIDFCRATAAAVLGDGQKIEAVTSTGKTRFTKLNAGEGLSLIHI
;
A
#
# COMPACT_ATOMS: atom_id res chain seq x y z
N MET A 1 22.62 13.24 42.26
CA MET A 1 22.60 13.95 40.97
C MET A 1 23.05 13.08 39.77
N LYS A 2 24.16 12.34 39.87
CA LYS A 2 24.62 11.47 38.78
C LYS A 2 23.62 10.36 38.38
N LYS A 3 22.84 9.79 39.32
CA LYS A 3 21.83 8.75 39.04
C LYS A 3 20.62 9.27 38.24
N ILE A 4 20.26 10.52 38.40
CA ILE A 4 19.14 11.14 37.68
C ILE A 4 19.48 11.40 36.21
N VAL A 5 20.75 11.74 35.91
CA VAL A 5 21.23 11.98 34.56
C VAL A 5 21.18 10.72 33.70
N TYR A 6 21.51 9.54 34.25
CA TYR A 6 21.42 8.26 33.56
C TYR A 6 20.00 7.81 33.30
N ALA A 7 19.05 8.10 34.19
CA ALA A 7 17.64 7.80 33.99
C ALA A 7 17.02 8.63 32.86
N VAL A 8 17.36 9.90 32.74
CA VAL A 8 16.90 10.76 31.64
C VAL A 8 17.47 10.33 30.29
N ALA A 9 18.73 9.94 30.25
CA ALA A 9 19.38 9.43 29.03
C ALA A 9 18.75 8.09 28.57
N GLY A 10 18.35 7.21 29.50
CA GLY A 10 17.69 5.94 29.19
C GLY A 10 16.28 6.13 28.59
N ILE A 11 15.51 7.09 29.08
CA ILE A 11 14.17 7.41 28.56
C ILE A 11 14.26 8.02 27.15
N ALA A 12 15.21 8.89 26.90
CA ALA A 12 15.44 9.49 25.59
C ALA A 12 15.85 8.43 24.53
N ALA A 13 16.68 7.46 24.89
CA ALA A 13 17.09 6.37 24.02
C ALA A 13 15.91 5.42 23.69
N ALA A 14 15.01 5.16 24.64
CA ALA A 14 13.83 4.31 24.42
C ALA A 14 12.81 4.99 23.47
N ALA A 15 12.67 6.30 23.51
CA ALA A 15 11.78 7.05 22.60
C ALA A 15 12.25 7.04 21.15
N LEU A 16 13.56 6.94 20.88
CA LEU A 16 14.13 6.87 19.53
C LEU A 16 13.95 5.52 18.86
N VAL A 17 13.84 4.43 19.62
CA VAL A 17 13.62 3.08 19.08
C VAL A 17 12.15 2.88 18.66
N GLY A 18 11.19 3.58 19.25
CA GLY A 18 9.77 3.48 18.90
C GLY A 18 9.39 4.08 17.54
N SER A 19 10.22 4.95 16.96
CA SER A 19 9.96 5.59 15.66
C SER A 19 10.45 4.79 14.45
N ALA A 20 11.17 3.69 14.65
CA ALA A 20 11.74 2.87 13.57
C ALA A 20 10.77 1.83 12.98
N ASN A 21 9.52 1.71 13.48
CA ASN A 21 8.57 0.67 13.09
C ASN A 21 7.44 1.16 12.14
N ALA A 22 7.52 2.38 11.60
CA ALA A 22 6.59 2.85 10.58
C ALA A 22 6.93 2.15 9.25
N GLY A 23 6.22 1.04 8.93
CA GLY A 23 6.40 0.25 7.71
C GLY A 23 5.31 0.51 6.69
N THR A 24 5.45 -0.10 5.51
CA THR A 24 4.49 -0.02 4.40
C THR A 24 3.07 -0.44 4.81
N LEU A 25 2.94 -1.47 5.65
CA LEU A 25 1.65 -1.93 6.15
C LEU A 25 0.93 -0.84 6.96
N GLU A 26 1.66 -0.15 7.83
CA GLU A 26 1.11 0.93 8.64
C GLU A 26 0.69 2.12 7.77
N ASP A 27 1.44 2.42 6.72
CA ASP A 27 1.11 3.48 5.77
C ASP A 27 -0.18 3.15 5.00
N VAL A 28 -0.38 1.91 4.58
CA VAL A 28 -1.61 1.45 3.93
C VAL A 28 -2.81 1.56 4.87
N LYS A 29 -2.66 1.11 6.10
CA LYS A 29 -3.72 1.21 7.12
C LYS A 29 -4.08 2.65 7.43
N ALA A 30 -3.08 3.52 7.55
CA ALA A 30 -3.31 4.95 7.80
C ALA A 30 -4.01 5.63 6.62
N ARG A 31 -3.69 5.26 5.39
CA ARG A 31 -4.35 5.76 4.18
C ARG A 31 -5.77 5.21 4.01
N GLY A 32 -6.03 3.99 4.48
CA GLY A 32 -7.33 3.34 4.41
C GLY A 32 -7.71 2.80 3.02
N VAL A 33 -6.78 2.76 2.09
CA VAL A 33 -6.97 2.23 0.74
C VAL A 33 -5.70 1.57 0.24
N LEU A 34 -5.84 0.45 -0.49
CA LEU A 34 -4.73 -0.24 -1.16
C LEU A 34 -4.64 0.25 -2.61
N LYS A 35 -3.51 0.78 -2.98
CA LYS A 35 -3.22 1.18 -4.36
C LYS A 35 -2.59 0.02 -5.13
N CYS A 36 -3.26 -0.43 -6.17
CA CYS A 36 -2.79 -1.51 -7.03
C CYS A 36 -2.45 -0.98 -8.41
N VAL A 37 -1.23 -1.23 -8.86
CA VAL A 37 -0.81 -0.89 -10.22
C VAL A 37 -1.34 -1.96 -11.17
N VAL A 38 -2.19 -1.56 -12.11
CA VAL A 38 -2.89 -2.44 -13.05
C VAL A 38 -2.69 -1.96 -14.49
N SER A 39 -3.03 -2.80 -15.46
CA SER A 39 -3.00 -2.39 -16.87
C SER A 39 -4.08 -1.35 -17.18
N GLU A 40 -3.90 -0.61 -18.26
CA GLU A 40 -4.80 0.52 -18.64
C GLU A 40 -6.17 0.09 -19.21
N GLY A 41 -6.45 -1.18 -19.27
CA GLY A 41 -7.72 -1.67 -19.79
C GLY A 41 -7.56 -2.96 -20.56
N LEU A 42 -7.21 -4.02 -19.86
CA LEU A 42 -7.13 -5.37 -20.42
C LEU A 42 -8.36 -6.15 -19.96
N ALA A 43 -9.28 -6.41 -20.87
CA ALA A 43 -10.54 -7.09 -20.58
C ALA A 43 -10.28 -8.47 -19.97
N GLY A 44 -11.02 -8.79 -18.90
CA GLY A 44 -10.86 -10.01 -18.11
C GLY A 44 -9.80 -9.92 -17.01
N PHE A 45 -8.91 -8.95 -17.05
CA PHE A 45 -7.84 -8.76 -16.06
C PHE A 45 -8.00 -7.49 -15.24
N ALA A 46 -7.99 -6.34 -15.88
CA ALA A 46 -8.27 -5.06 -15.25
C ALA A 46 -8.96 -4.16 -16.28
N PHE A 47 -10.24 -3.97 -16.13
CA PHE A 47 -11.04 -3.19 -17.07
C PHE A 47 -12.13 -2.40 -16.32
N PRO A 48 -12.22 -1.07 -16.53
CA PRO A 48 -13.31 -0.27 -15.98
C PRO A 48 -14.57 -0.40 -16.83
N ASP A 49 -15.74 -0.44 -16.17
CA ASP A 49 -17.03 -0.34 -16.86
C ASP A 49 -17.40 1.12 -17.19
N ASP A 50 -18.58 1.33 -17.76
CA ASP A 50 -19.06 2.67 -18.14
C ASP A 50 -19.24 3.61 -16.93
N GLN A 51 -19.35 3.06 -15.74
CA GLN A 51 -19.46 3.81 -14.48
C GLN A 51 -18.11 3.98 -13.75
N GLY A 52 -17.03 3.52 -14.37
CA GLY A 52 -15.70 3.58 -13.78
C GLY A 52 -15.42 2.51 -12.73
N VAL A 53 -16.25 1.47 -12.63
CA VAL A 53 -16.03 0.34 -11.72
C VAL A 53 -15.10 -0.67 -12.37
N TRP A 54 -13.98 -0.92 -11.71
CA TRP A 54 -12.96 -1.86 -12.17
C TRP A 54 -13.34 -3.30 -11.85
N SER A 55 -13.06 -4.20 -12.78
CA SER A 55 -13.28 -5.63 -12.64
C SER A 55 -12.21 -6.45 -13.37
N GLY A 56 -12.16 -7.74 -13.07
CA GLY A 56 -11.26 -8.70 -13.68
C GLY A 56 -10.36 -9.40 -12.69
N PHE A 57 -9.55 -10.31 -13.19
CA PHE A 57 -8.68 -11.18 -12.40
C PHE A 57 -7.70 -10.38 -11.51
N ASP A 58 -7.03 -9.39 -12.07
CA ASP A 58 -6.07 -8.56 -11.33
C ASP A 58 -6.77 -7.73 -10.25
N ILE A 59 -7.95 -7.23 -10.55
CA ILE A 59 -8.75 -6.47 -9.59
C ILE A 59 -9.23 -7.35 -8.44
N ASP A 60 -9.59 -8.60 -8.71
CA ASP A 60 -9.99 -9.55 -7.66
C ASP A 60 -8.83 -9.87 -6.72
N PHE A 61 -7.60 -10.00 -7.23
CA PHE A 61 -6.40 -10.14 -6.39
C PHE A 61 -6.16 -8.90 -5.52
N CYS A 62 -6.33 -7.72 -6.09
CA CYS A 62 -6.23 -6.47 -5.35
C CYS A 62 -7.26 -6.40 -4.22
N ARG A 63 -8.50 -6.76 -4.50
CA ARG A 63 -9.58 -6.83 -3.50
C ARG A 63 -9.29 -7.85 -2.40
N ALA A 64 -8.79 -9.02 -2.75
CA ALA A 64 -8.41 -10.03 -1.77
C ALA A 64 -7.31 -9.53 -0.83
N THR A 65 -6.32 -8.85 -1.36
CA THR A 65 -5.24 -8.23 -0.57
C THR A 65 -5.78 -7.12 0.34
N ALA A 66 -6.65 -6.26 -0.18
CA ALA A 66 -7.29 -5.21 0.61
C ALA A 66 -8.16 -5.78 1.74
N ALA A 67 -8.89 -6.86 1.48
CA ALA A 67 -9.66 -7.56 2.51
C ALA A 67 -8.76 -8.11 3.63
N ALA A 68 -7.60 -8.66 3.28
CA ALA A 68 -6.65 -9.18 4.26
C ALA A 68 -6.00 -8.07 5.08
N VAL A 69 -5.65 -6.96 4.47
CA VAL A 69 -4.89 -5.86 5.10
C VAL A 69 -5.80 -4.87 5.82
N LEU A 70 -6.92 -4.50 5.19
CA LEU A 70 -7.82 -3.45 5.66
C LEU A 70 -9.16 -3.99 6.17
N GLY A 71 -9.43 -5.27 6.01
CA GLY A 71 -10.71 -5.88 6.37
C GLY A 71 -11.86 -5.59 5.41
N ASP A 72 -11.60 -4.95 4.28
CA ASP A 72 -12.61 -4.57 3.29
C ASP A 72 -12.02 -4.61 1.87
N GLY A 73 -12.52 -5.53 1.05
CA GLY A 73 -12.09 -5.70 -0.33
C GLY A 73 -12.50 -4.57 -1.29
N GLN A 74 -13.36 -3.65 -0.85
CA GLN A 74 -13.73 -2.47 -1.64
C GLN A 74 -12.74 -1.31 -1.47
N LYS A 75 -11.84 -1.38 -0.50
CA LYS A 75 -10.86 -0.34 -0.20
C LYS A 75 -9.64 -0.44 -1.12
N ILE A 76 -9.85 -0.33 -2.41
CA ILE A 76 -8.82 -0.36 -3.43
C ILE A 76 -8.86 0.90 -4.30
N GLU A 77 -7.71 1.25 -4.84
CA GLU A 77 -7.54 2.27 -5.87
C GLU A 77 -6.71 1.67 -7.01
N ALA A 78 -7.29 1.62 -8.20
CA ALA A 78 -6.58 1.15 -9.39
C ALA A 78 -5.69 2.27 -9.95
N VAL A 79 -4.38 2.04 -10.00
CA VAL A 79 -3.41 2.94 -10.60
C VAL A 79 -3.00 2.37 -11.95
N THR A 80 -3.42 3.02 -13.03
CA THR A 80 -3.17 2.52 -14.39
C THR A 80 -1.72 2.62 -14.79
N SER A 81 -1.24 1.64 -15.53
CA SER A 81 0.13 1.59 -16.03
C SER A 81 0.23 0.85 -17.36
N THR A 82 1.33 1.07 -18.06
CA THR A 82 1.72 0.30 -19.24
C THR A 82 2.79 -0.73 -18.87
N GLY A 83 3.14 -1.60 -19.80
CA GLY A 83 4.27 -2.52 -19.62
C GLY A 83 5.61 -1.80 -19.38
N LYS A 84 5.74 -0.54 -19.81
CA LYS A 84 6.94 0.28 -19.62
C LYS A 84 6.96 1.05 -18.30
N THR A 85 5.80 1.47 -17.80
CA THR A 85 5.69 2.40 -16.66
C THR A 85 5.37 1.74 -15.34
N ARG A 86 4.94 0.48 -15.32
CA ARG A 86 4.49 -0.22 -14.11
C ARG A 86 5.56 -0.31 -13.02
N PHE A 87 6.79 -0.64 -13.38
CA PHE A 87 7.89 -0.73 -12.40
C PHE A 87 8.29 0.64 -11.87
N THR A 88 8.27 1.65 -12.73
CA THR A 88 8.54 3.04 -12.33
C THR A 88 7.50 3.52 -11.32
N LYS A 89 6.22 3.24 -11.57
CA LYS A 89 5.13 3.60 -10.64
C LYS A 89 5.22 2.88 -9.32
N LEU A 90 5.57 1.60 -9.33
CA LEU A 90 5.78 0.84 -8.11
C LEU A 90 6.96 1.40 -7.30
N ASN A 91 8.09 1.68 -7.94
CA ASN A 91 9.27 2.25 -7.28
C ASN A 91 9.03 3.68 -6.77
N ALA A 92 8.19 4.45 -7.45
CA ALA A 92 7.82 5.80 -7.01
C ALA A 92 6.80 5.82 -5.84
N GLY A 93 6.32 4.66 -5.40
CA GLY A 93 5.31 4.56 -4.34
C GLY A 93 3.90 4.91 -4.78
N GLU A 94 3.63 4.99 -6.09
CA GLU A 94 2.29 5.25 -6.62
C GLU A 94 1.35 4.06 -6.45
N GLY A 95 1.89 2.87 -6.19
CA GLY A 95 1.15 1.66 -5.87
C GLY A 95 2.00 0.72 -5.05
N LEU A 96 1.38 -0.17 -4.31
CA LEU A 96 2.04 -1.15 -3.45
C LEU A 96 2.03 -2.57 -4.00
N SER A 97 1.15 -2.82 -4.94
CA SER A 97 1.02 -4.11 -5.59
C SER A 97 1.14 -3.92 -7.09
N LEU A 98 1.85 -4.79 -7.73
CA LEU A 98 1.95 -4.89 -9.17
C LEU A 98 1.39 -6.24 -9.58
N ILE A 99 0.29 -6.23 -10.29
CA ILE A 99 -0.28 -7.44 -10.88
C ILE A 99 -0.01 -7.39 -12.38
N HIS A 100 0.67 -8.40 -12.85
CA HIS A 100 1.13 -8.49 -14.22
C HIS A 100 0.68 -9.77 -14.87
N ILE A 101 0.38 -9.64 -16.10
CA ILE A 101 0.06 -10.75 -16.98
C ILE A 101 1.02 -10.78 -18.15
#